data_00209806fc7830f0eada74b8832b1fe8
#
_entry.id   00209806fc7830f0eada74b8832b1fe8
#
_cell.length_a   1.000
_cell.length_b   1.000
_cell.length_c   1.000
_cell.angle_alpha   90.00
_cell.angle_beta   90.00
_cell.angle_gamma   90.00
#
_symmetry.space_group_name_H-M   'P 1'
#
loop_
_entity.id
_entity.type
_entity.pdbx_description
1 polymer ?
#
loop_
_entity_poly.entity_id
_entity_poly.type
_entity_poly.pdbx_seq_one_letter_code
_entity_poly.pdbx_strand_id
1 'polypeptide(L)'
;SKRFGKKLVLSASLSAEYNKAVIDSAGRKWTLWSGVNLYPQLNLSYTIDPSNMLQVNFSSDKKYPAYWAMSSNVSYLNVYSQVRGNPYLEPERIYMARANYILKKKYVFGLFANHHVNYIRQLYYQDTKALRAYYQSVNFDKHNTFGAMAVIPFRIGGVVSSRFVASGFLIQDEGVFIDISFDRKKLFGQLMLFNTFTLSKKKNLSLEVNARYSAPSIQGIYDVDGIYNVSAGLVWNPIPKKLSVMLRGEDLLKGLRAKTHIDYPSQKSDMTIYSDTRSVSLTLKYTLGKMNRKNKKEIDSSRFGQ
;
A
#
# COMPACT_ATOMS: atom_id res chain seq x y z
N SER A 1 0.42 -19.25 -19.71
CA SER A 1 -1.02 -19.27 -19.40
C SER A 1 -1.72 -20.31 -20.28
N LYS A 2 -2.72 -20.98 -19.74
CA LYS A 2 -3.52 -21.97 -20.46
C LYS A 2 -5.00 -21.67 -20.24
N ARG A 3 -5.78 -21.73 -21.32
CA ARG A 3 -7.23 -21.58 -21.29
C ARG A 3 -7.87 -22.98 -21.34
N PHE A 4 -8.79 -23.25 -20.42
CA PHE A 4 -9.56 -24.48 -20.36
C PHE A 4 -11.02 -24.15 -20.70
N GLY A 5 -11.41 -24.48 -21.92
CA GLY A 5 -12.70 -24.09 -22.48
C GLY A 5 -12.86 -22.55 -22.56
N LYS A 6 -14.12 -22.07 -22.43
CA LYS A 6 -14.45 -20.64 -22.51
C LYS A 6 -14.43 -19.93 -21.13
N LYS A 7 -14.34 -20.69 -20.04
CA LYS A 7 -14.60 -20.16 -18.70
C LYS A 7 -13.38 -20.05 -17.78
N LEU A 8 -12.38 -20.91 -17.95
CA LEU A 8 -11.25 -20.97 -17.05
C LEU A 8 -9.95 -20.56 -17.75
N VAL A 9 -9.26 -19.59 -17.15
CA VAL A 9 -7.90 -19.20 -17.54
C VAL A 9 -6.99 -19.42 -16.35
N LEU A 10 -5.93 -20.18 -16.53
CA LEU A 10 -4.88 -20.43 -15.55
C LEU A 10 -3.55 -19.92 -16.09
N SER A 11 -2.87 -19.14 -15.30
CA SER A 11 -1.50 -18.71 -15.58
C SER A 11 -0.63 -19.02 -14.36
N ALA A 12 0.43 -19.75 -14.60
CA ALA A 12 1.45 -20.02 -13.59
C ALA A 12 2.81 -19.58 -14.13
N SER A 13 3.64 -19.05 -13.26
CA SER A 13 5.04 -18.72 -13.54
C SER A 13 5.89 -19.01 -12.32
N LEU A 14 7.15 -19.33 -12.56
CA LEU A 14 8.18 -19.50 -11.56
C LEU A 14 9.40 -18.71 -12.01
N SER A 15 9.79 -17.73 -11.21
CA SER A 15 11.05 -17.00 -11.42
C SER A 15 12.06 -17.45 -10.38
N ALA A 16 13.33 -17.53 -10.78
CA ALA A 16 14.45 -17.86 -9.90
C ALA A 16 15.44 -16.69 -9.94
N GLU A 17 15.95 -16.31 -8.78
CA GLU A 17 16.92 -15.23 -8.64
C GLU A 17 18.03 -15.67 -7.68
N TYR A 18 19.29 -15.44 -8.06
CA TYR A 18 20.42 -15.58 -7.16
C TYR A 18 20.85 -14.20 -6.68
N ASN A 19 20.92 -14.03 -5.36
CA ASN A 19 21.36 -12.79 -4.73
C ASN A 19 22.45 -13.04 -3.70
N LYS A 20 23.39 -12.11 -3.61
CA LYS A 20 24.45 -12.12 -2.63
C LYS A 20 24.70 -10.69 -2.13
N ALA A 21 24.72 -10.50 -0.82
CA ALA A 21 25.15 -9.25 -0.18
C ALA A 21 26.49 -9.47 0.52
N VAL A 22 27.41 -8.55 0.25
CA VAL A 22 28.75 -8.55 0.83
C VAL A 22 28.97 -7.20 1.49
N ILE A 23 29.44 -7.20 2.72
CA ILE A 23 29.98 -6.00 3.37
C ILE A 23 31.49 -5.99 3.15
N ASP A 24 32.00 -4.81 2.79
CA ASP A 24 33.42 -4.50 2.76
C ASP A 24 33.65 -3.36 3.77
N SER A 25 34.35 -3.64 4.84
CA SER A 25 34.69 -2.65 5.86
C SER A 25 36.14 -2.82 6.30
N ALA A 26 36.91 -1.75 6.15
CA ALA A 26 38.33 -1.72 6.49
C ALA A 26 39.17 -2.85 5.85
N GLY A 27 38.86 -3.19 4.60
CA GLY A 27 39.55 -4.25 3.85
C GLY A 27 39.13 -5.67 4.23
N ARG A 28 38.16 -5.84 5.10
CA ARG A 28 37.57 -7.13 5.43
C ARG A 28 36.24 -7.30 4.74
N LYS A 29 36.09 -8.41 4.02
CA LYS A 29 34.86 -8.75 3.30
C LYS A 29 34.19 -9.95 3.96
N TRP A 30 32.89 -9.82 4.21
CA TRP A 30 32.07 -10.95 4.64
C TRP A 30 30.70 -10.94 3.95
N THR A 31 30.22 -12.13 3.69
CA THR A 31 28.90 -12.31 3.08
C THR A 31 27.83 -12.25 4.18
N LEU A 32 26.90 -11.34 4.05
CA LEU A 32 25.75 -11.24 4.95
C LEU A 32 24.75 -12.33 4.66
N TRP A 33 24.35 -12.44 3.41
CA TRP A 33 23.43 -13.45 2.93
C TRP A 33 23.68 -13.73 1.44
N SER A 34 23.44 -14.96 1.05
CA SER A 34 23.48 -15.40 -0.35
C SER A 34 22.54 -16.57 -0.55
N GLY A 35 21.99 -16.71 -1.75
CA GLY A 35 21.17 -17.87 -2.08
C GLY A 35 20.30 -17.70 -3.31
N VAL A 36 19.76 -18.81 -3.74
CA VAL A 36 18.74 -18.86 -4.80
C VAL A 36 17.37 -18.69 -4.16
N ASN A 37 16.56 -17.82 -4.75
CA ASN A 37 15.19 -17.58 -4.34
C ASN A 37 14.25 -17.93 -5.47
N LEU A 38 13.15 -18.59 -5.14
CA LEU A 38 12.10 -18.98 -6.08
C LEU A 38 10.86 -18.14 -5.82
N TYR A 39 10.27 -17.61 -6.89
CA TYR A 39 9.09 -16.74 -6.84
C TYR A 39 7.95 -17.36 -7.66
N PRO A 40 7.19 -18.30 -7.07
CA PRO A 40 6.00 -18.83 -7.71
C PRO A 40 4.89 -17.77 -7.79
N GLN A 41 4.21 -17.74 -8.93
CA GLN A 41 3.01 -16.93 -9.14
C GLN A 41 1.94 -17.79 -9.79
N LEU A 42 0.71 -17.65 -9.31
CA LEU A 42 -0.45 -18.34 -9.83
C LEU A 42 -1.59 -17.35 -10.00
N ASN A 43 -2.21 -17.33 -11.17
CA ASN A 43 -3.39 -16.54 -11.45
C ASN A 43 -4.44 -17.44 -12.07
N LEU A 44 -5.60 -17.51 -11.43
CA LEU A 44 -6.77 -18.24 -11.89
C LEU A 44 -7.91 -17.24 -12.09
N SER A 45 -8.54 -17.30 -13.25
CA SER A 45 -9.75 -16.54 -13.54
C SER A 45 -10.82 -17.47 -14.06
N TYR A 46 -11.93 -17.57 -13.34
CA TYR A 46 -13.07 -18.40 -13.69
C TYR A 46 -14.31 -17.54 -13.96
N THR A 47 -14.76 -17.54 -15.20
CA THR A 47 -15.97 -16.87 -15.65
C THR A 47 -17.17 -17.79 -15.36
N ILE A 48 -17.92 -17.50 -14.31
CA ILE A 48 -19.10 -18.27 -13.92
C ILE A 48 -20.17 -18.09 -15.00
N ASP A 49 -20.45 -16.82 -15.29
CA ASP A 49 -21.36 -16.37 -16.35
C ASP A 49 -20.87 -15.01 -16.92
N PRO A 50 -21.53 -14.42 -17.95
CA PRO A 50 -21.08 -13.16 -18.54
C PRO A 50 -21.00 -11.97 -17.57
N SER A 51 -21.62 -12.05 -16.41
CA SER A 51 -21.69 -10.98 -15.40
C SER A 51 -20.86 -11.27 -14.15
N ASN A 52 -20.50 -12.52 -13.91
CA ASN A 52 -19.90 -12.99 -12.65
C ASN A 52 -18.58 -13.71 -12.89
N MET A 53 -17.57 -13.37 -12.11
CA MET A 53 -16.21 -13.91 -12.25
C MET A 53 -15.57 -14.12 -10.89
N LEU A 54 -14.87 -15.23 -10.73
CA LEU A 54 -13.97 -15.51 -9.62
C LEU A 54 -12.52 -15.36 -10.09
N GLN A 55 -11.72 -14.64 -9.32
CA GLN A 55 -10.29 -14.50 -9.55
C GLN A 55 -9.52 -14.94 -8.30
N VAL A 56 -8.55 -15.81 -8.47
CA VAL A 56 -7.64 -16.23 -7.39
C VAL A 56 -6.22 -15.94 -7.84
N ASN A 57 -5.46 -15.27 -6.99
CA ASN A 57 -4.09 -14.90 -7.24
C ASN A 57 -3.23 -15.35 -6.06
N PHE A 58 -2.10 -15.93 -6.35
CA PHE A 58 -1.03 -16.17 -5.39
C PHE A 58 0.27 -15.62 -5.98
N SER A 59 1.05 -14.94 -5.17
CA SER A 59 2.38 -14.46 -5.56
C SER A 59 3.31 -14.49 -4.37
N SER A 60 4.59 -14.70 -4.66
CA SER A 60 5.66 -14.50 -3.70
C SER A 60 6.65 -13.46 -4.22
N ASP A 61 7.29 -12.76 -3.29
CA ASP A 61 8.25 -11.72 -3.57
C ASP A 61 9.31 -11.66 -2.48
N LYS A 62 10.39 -10.92 -2.71
CA LYS A 62 11.44 -10.66 -1.75
C LYS A 62 11.82 -9.19 -1.78
N LYS A 63 11.87 -8.57 -0.62
CA LYS A 63 12.29 -7.18 -0.46
C LYS A 63 13.64 -7.13 0.23
N TYR A 64 14.58 -6.48 -0.41
CA TYR A 64 15.92 -6.29 0.16
C TYR A 64 15.96 -5.07 1.06
N PRO A 65 16.73 -5.13 2.17
CA PRO A 65 16.95 -3.97 3.00
C PRO A 65 17.58 -2.83 2.19
N ALA A 66 17.20 -1.60 2.49
CA ALA A 66 17.84 -0.44 1.89
C ALA A 66 19.30 -0.32 2.35
N TYR A 67 20.20 0.06 1.46
CA TYR A 67 21.62 0.18 1.75
C TYR A 67 21.92 1.04 2.98
N TRP A 68 21.26 2.19 3.11
CA TRP A 68 21.43 3.08 4.26
C TRP A 68 20.98 2.43 5.58
N ALA A 69 19.97 1.55 5.54
CA ALA A 69 19.47 0.85 6.72
C ALA A 69 20.45 -0.23 7.22
N MET A 70 21.31 -0.73 6.32
CA MET A 70 22.35 -1.73 6.63
C MET A 70 23.69 -1.10 6.98
N SER A 71 23.86 0.20 6.75
CA SER A 71 25.12 0.90 7.08
C SER A 71 25.34 0.87 8.60
N SER A 72 26.61 0.71 9.02
CA SER A 72 26.99 0.86 10.42
C SER A 72 27.05 2.33 10.88
N ASN A 73 26.80 3.27 9.98
CA ASN A 73 26.86 4.70 10.29
C ASN A 73 25.71 5.13 11.20
N VAL A 74 26.02 6.08 12.07
CA VAL A 74 25.04 6.75 12.91
C VAL A 74 24.82 8.16 12.37
N SER A 75 23.55 8.49 12.09
CA SER A 75 23.15 9.84 11.69
C SER A 75 22.41 10.51 12.85
N TYR A 76 22.84 11.72 13.23
CA TYR A 76 22.22 12.48 14.31
C TYR A 76 21.08 13.33 13.76
N LEU A 77 19.89 13.18 14.32
CA LEU A 77 18.75 14.05 14.04
C LEU A 77 18.83 15.32 14.91
N ASN A 78 19.28 15.15 16.16
CA ASN A 78 19.57 16.21 17.12
C ASN A 78 20.51 15.64 18.20
N VAL A 79 20.77 16.43 19.28
CA VAL A 79 21.67 16.05 20.38
C VAL A 79 21.24 14.74 21.07
N TYR A 80 19.94 14.47 21.11
CA TYR A 80 19.37 13.32 21.83
C TYR A 80 18.85 12.22 20.91
N SER A 81 18.75 12.46 19.61
CA SER A 81 18.11 11.53 18.69
C SER A 81 19.00 11.18 17.50
N GLN A 82 19.06 9.91 17.18
CA GLN A 82 19.90 9.38 16.09
C GLN A 82 19.14 8.32 15.29
N VAL A 83 19.57 8.13 14.05
CA VAL A 83 19.22 6.99 13.20
C VAL A 83 20.42 6.08 13.14
N ARG A 84 20.24 4.83 13.51
CA ARG A 84 21.26 3.78 13.47
C ARG A 84 20.94 2.79 12.35
N GLY A 85 21.92 2.42 11.60
CA GLY A 85 21.79 1.31 10.68
C GLY A 85 21.86 -0.04 11.43
N ASN A 86 21.49 -1.09 10.72
CA ASN A 86 21.57 -2.47 11.20
C ASN A 86 22.16 -3.36 10.10
N PRO A 87 23.46 -3.68 10.16
CA PRO A 87 24.12 -4.51 9.16
C PRO A 87 23.59 -5.96 9.09
N TYR A 88 22.89 -6.40 10.12
CA TYR A 88 22.35 -7.76 10.23
C TYR A 88 20.94 -7.91 9.67
N LEU A 89 20.42 -6.89 8.98
CA LEU A 89 19.12 -7.00 8.34
C LEU A 89 19.08 -8.10 7.30
N GLU A 90 18.10 -8.97 7.44
CA GLU A 90 17.80 -10.00 6.46
C GLU A 90 16.75 -9.54 5.46
N PRO A 91 16.80 -10.05 4.22
CA PRO A 91 15.76 -9.78 3.25
C PRO A 91 14.40 -10.33 3.69
N GLU A 92 13.38 -9.51 3.53
CA GLU A 92 11.99 -9.84 3.80
C GLU A 92 11.44 -10.75 2.71
N ARG A 93 10.77 -11.86 3.07
CA ARG A 93 10.00 -12.72 2.16
C ARG A 93 8.53 -12.44 2.28
N ILE A 94 7.85 -12.33 1.15
CA ILE A 94 6.46 -11.94 1.06
C ILE A 94 5.68 -13.01 0.31
N TYR A 95 4.58 -13.47 0.90
CA TYR A 95 3.62 -14.36 0.26
C TYR A 95 2.25 -13.70 0.31
N MET A 96 1.60 -13.59 -0.84
CA MET A 96 0.31 -12.92 -0.98
C MET A 96 -0.69 -13.85 -1.65
N ALA A 97 -1.84 -14.03 -1.04
CA ALA A 97 -2.97 -14.74 -1.62
C ALA A 97 -4.20 -13.84 -1.64
N ARG A 98 -4.94 -13.83 -2.75
CA ARG A 98 -6.17 -13.06 -2.91
C ARG A 98 -7.20 -13.88 -3.67
N ALA A 99 -8.45 -13.82 -3.23
CA ALA A 99 -9.59 -14.35 -3.94
C ALA A 99 -10.64 -13.26 -4.07
N ASN A 100 -11.03 -12.91 -5.29
CA ASN A 100 -12.02 -11.87 -5.56
C ASN A 100 -13.20 -12.48 -6.31
N TYR A 101 -14.40 -12.27 -5.80
CA TYR A 101 -15.66 -12.51 -6.50
C TYR A 101 -16.16 -11.20 -7.06
N ILE A 102 -16.30 -11.13 -8.39
CA ILE A 102 -16.81 -9.98 -9.11
C ILE A 102 -18.26 -10.27 -9.50
N LEU A 103 -19.21 -9.62 -8.84
CA LEU A 103 -20.63 -9.77 -9.05
C LEU A 103 -21.15 -8.69 -10.00
N LYS A 104 -21.89 -9.10 -11.03
CA LYS A 104 -22.50 -8.20 -12.03
C LYS A 104 -21.50 -7.24 -12.68
N LYS A 105 -20.24 -7.65 -12.86
CA LYS A 105 -19.12 -6.81 -13.36
C LYS A 105 -18.95 -5.48 -12.61
N LYS A 106 -19.47 -5.39 -11.40
CA LYS A 106 -19.63 -4.12 -10.69
C LYS A 106 -19.20 -4.19 -9.22
N TYR A 107 -19.67 -5.19 -8.50
CA TYR A 107 -19.37 -5.36 -7.08
C TYR A 107 -18.18 -6.31 -6.92
N VAL A 108 -17.27 -5.98 -6.03
CA VAL A 108 -16.12 -6.85 -5.73
C VAL A 108 -16.15 -7.22 -4.26
N PHE A 109 -16.10 -8.52 -3.98
CA PHE A 109 -15.91 -9.08 -2.64
C PHE A 109 -14.64 -9.88 -2.65
N GLY A 110 -13.72 -9.57 -1.76
CA GLY A 110 -12.39 -10.17 -1.75
C GLY A 110 -12.02 -10.71 -0.38
N LEU A 111 -11.28 -11.80 -0.39
CA LEU A 111 -10.49 -12.30 0.73
C LEU A 111 -9.02 -12.14 0.41
N PHE A 112 -8.21 -11.83 1.40
CA PHE A 112 -6.77 -11.73 1.22
C PHE A 112 -6.01 -12.23 2.45
N ALA A 113 -4.83 -12.77 2.18
CA ALA A 113 -3.87 -13.14 3.19
C ALA A 113 -2.48 -12.71 2.73
N ASN A 114 -1.73 -12.03 3.60
CA ASN A 114 -0.33 -11.74 3.37
C ASN A 114 0.47 -12.30 4.55
N HIS A 115 1.58 -12.95 4.23
CA HIS A 115 2.53 -13.50 5.18
C HIS A 115 3.92 -12.97 4.84
N HIS A 116 4.52 -12.26 5.78
CA HIS A 116 5.86 -11.72 5.66
C HIS A 116 6.76 -12.38 6.69
N VAL A 117 7.88 -12.92 6.25
CA VAL A 117 8.96 -13.42 7.09
C VAL A 117 10.11 -12.43 7.06
N ASN A 118 10.75 -12.17 8.16
CA ASN A 118 11.80 -11.17 8.32
C ASN A 118 11.31 -9.76 7.89
N TYR A 119 10.11 -9.39 8.33
CA TYR A 119 9.45 -8.14 7.97
C TYR A 119 10.26 -6.94 8.44
N ILE A 120 10.70 -6.08 7.51
CA ILE A 120 11.60 -4.96 7.82
C ILE A 120 10.80 -3.74 8.23
N ARG A 121 11.04 -3.25 9.46
CA ARG A 121 10.47 -2.01 9.99
C ARG A 121 11.48 -1.22 10.78
N GLN A 122 11.32 0.10 10.75
CA GLN A 122 12.08 1.01 11.60
C GLN A 122 11.30 1.23 12.91
N LEU A 123 11.95 0.96 14.02
CA LEU A 123 11.41 1.16 15.35
C LEU A 123 12.19 2.23 16.12
N TYR A 124 11.52 2.86 17.05
CA TYR A 124 12.07 3.88 17.94
C TYR A 124 12.34 3.26 19.31
N TYR A 125 13.51 3.52 19.83
CA TYR A 125 13.92 3.13 21.18
C TYR A 125 14.42 4.33 21.96
N GLN A 126 14.01 4.41 23.23
CA GLN A 126 14.45 5.42 24.15
C GLN A 126 15.33 4.77 25.23
N ASP A 127 16.63 5.03 25.16
CA ASP A 127 17.58 4.63 26.19
C ASP A 127 17.55 5.64 27.33
N THR A 128 16.87 5.28 28.42
CA THR A 128 16.71 6.15 29.56
C THR A 128 18.00 6.31 30.36
N LYS A 129 18.94 5.34 30.27
CA LYS A 129 20.24 5.40 30.98
C LYS A 129 21.19 6.37 30.28
N ALA A 130 21.19 6.38 28.97
CA ALA A 130 22.05 7.25 28.16
C ALA A 130 21.38 8.57 27.76
N LEU A 131 20.12 8.80 28.15
CA LEU A 131 19.28 9.94 27.72
C LEU A 131 19.30 10.14 26.20
N ARG A 132 19.21 9.04 25.46
CA ARG A 132 19.28 9.02 24.00
C ARG A 132 18.09 8.24 23.43
N ALA A 133 17.64 8.70 22.29
CA ALA A 133 16.67 7.98 21.51
C ALA A 133 17.26 7.62 20.14
N TYR A 134 16.87 6.48 19.59
CA TYR A 134 17.27 6.14 18.23
C TYR A 134 16.21 5.37 17.47
N TYR A 135 16.25 5.57 16.17
CA TYR A 135 15.50 4.82 15.20
C TYR A 135 16.41 3.76 14.59
N GLN A 136 15.96 2.53 14.55
CA GLN A 136 16.70 1.44 13.93
C GLN A 136 15.76 0.54 13.14
N SER A 137 16.19 0.16 11.94
CA SER A 137 15.49 -0.87 11.16
C SER A 137 15.81 -2.24 11.73
N VAL A 138 14.78 -3.05 11.91
CA VAL A 138 14.87 -4.43 12.42
C VAL A 138 14.00 -5.35 11.59
N ASN A 139 14.28 -6.63 11.67
CA ASN A 139 13.39 -7.66 11.16
C ASN A 139 12.42 -8.08 12.27
N PHE A 140 11.13 -8.12 11.97
CA PHE A 140 10.18 -8.91 12.74
C PHE A 140 10.24 -10.35 12.27
N ASP A 141 10.03 -11.31 13.14
CA ASP A 141 9.99 -12.72 12.78
C ASP A 141 8.90 -12.96 11.74
N LYS A 142 7.74 -12.36 11.96
CA LYS A 142 6.64 -12.37 10.99
C LYS A 142 5.71 -11.16 11.12
N HIS A 143 5.10 -10.85 10.00
CA HIS A 143 3.94 -9.95 9.92
C HIS A 143 2.87 -10.62 9.07
N ASN A 144 1.71 -10.85 9.65
CA ASN A 144 0.58 -11.49 9.00
C ASN A 144 -0.59 -10.53 8.88
N THR A 145 -1.27 -10.55 7.74
CA THR A 145 -2.58 -9.93 7.60
C THR A 145 -3.53 -10.90 6.91
N PHE A 146 -4.70 -11.07 7.48
CA PHE A 146 -5.79 -11.86 6.89
C PHE A 146 -7.09 -11.12 7.01
N GLY A 147 -7.83 -10.99 5.91
CA GLY A 147 -9.05 -10.22 5.94
C GLY A 147 -9.92 -10.30 4.70
N ALA A 148 -10.94 -9.46 4.73
CA ALA A 148 -11.91 -9.33 3.66
C ALA A 148 -12.07 -7.88 3.23
N MET A 149 -12.51 -7.69 1.98
CA MET A 149 -12.82 -6.38 1.43
C MET A 149 -14.08 -6.43 0.57
N ALA A 150 -14.77 -5.30 0.49
CA ALA A 150 -15.89 -5.10 -0.40
C ALA A 150 -15.76 -3.77 -1.14
N VAL A 151 -16.05 -3.76 -2.43
CA VAL A 151 -16.17 -2.55 -3.26
C VAL A 151 -17.58 -2.51 -3.82
N ILE A 152 -18.33 -1.49 -3.44
CA ILE A 152 -19.76 -1.36 -3.72
C ILE A 152 -20.00 -0.01 -4.41
N PRO A 153 -19.95 0.07 -5.76
CA PRO A 153 -20.37 1.25 -6.47
C PRO A 153 -21.91 1.31 -6.55
N PHE A 154 -22.47 2.49 -6.33
CA PHE A 154 -23.90 2.73 -6.46
C PHE A 154 -24.19 4.11 -7.05
N ARG A 155 -25.42 4.28 -7.53
CA ARG A 155 -25.92 5.55 -8.07
C ARG A 155 -27.27 5.85 -7.50
N ILE A 156 -27.53 7.12 -7.19
CA ILE A 156 -28.81 7.62 -6.73
C ILE A 156 -29.31 8.62 -7.75
N GLY A 157 -30.37 8.28 -8.47
CA GLY A 157 -30.84 9.07 -9.61
C GLY A 157 -29.75 9.28 -10.66
N GLY A 158 -29.83 10.38 -11.39
CA GLY A 158 -28.76 10.79 -12.33
C GLY A 158 -27.71 11.73 -11.71
N VAL A 159 -27.83 12.00 -10.42
CA VAL A 159 -27.09 13.10 -9.73
C VAL A 159 -25.91 12.56 -8.94
N VAL A 160 -26.07 11.45 -8.22
CA VAL A 160 -25.02 10.94 -7.32
C VAL A 160 -24.42 9.65 -7.89
N SER A 161 -23.11 9.64 -8.02
CA SER A 161 -22.31 8.43 -8.30
C SER A 161 -21.35 8.19 -7.15
N SER A 162 -21.46 7.06 -6.48
CA SER A 162 -20.71 6.73 -5.29
C SER A 162 -20.01 5.39 -5.42
N ARG A 163 -18.88 5.27 -4.72
CA ARG A 163 -18.16 4.00 -4.51
C ARG A 163 -17.79 3.89 -3.04
N PHE A 164 -18.37 2.92 -2.39
CA PHE A 164 -18.02 2.54 -1.03
C PHE A 164 -17.00 1.41 -1.06
N VAL A 165 -15.95 1.51 -0.26
CA VAL A 165 -14.94 0.48 -0.07
C VAL A 165 -14.81 0.24 1.43
N ALA A 166 -14.98 -1.01 1.83
CA ALA A 166 -14.76 -1.45 3.19
C ALA A 166 -13.74 -2.59 3.21
N SER A 167 -12.84 -2.57 4.16
CA SER A 167 -11.95 -3.70 4.44
C SER A 167 -11.81 -3.89 5.94
N GLY A 168 -11.75 -5.15 6.37
CA GLY A 168 -11.47 -5.55 7.74
C GLY A 168 -10.50 -6.71 7.74
N PHE A 169 -9.47 -6.66 8.58
CA PHE A 169 -8.46 -7.70 8.65
C PHE A 169 -7.77 -7.75 10.00
N LEU A 170 -7.32 -8.94 10.34
CA LEU A 170 -6.45 -9.17 11.49
C LEU A 170 -5.01 -8.85 11.09
N ILE A 171 -4.33 -8.06 11.91
CA ILE A 171 -2.89 -7.83 11.85
C ILE A 171 -2.26 -8.66 12.95
N GLN A 172 -1.15 -9.35 12.67
CA GLN A 172 -0.29 -9.98 13.65
C GLN A 172 1.16 -9.59 13.38
N ASP A 173 1.83 -9.05 14.40
CA ASP A 173 3.25 -8.74 14.41
C ASP A 173 3.93 -9.54 15.51
N GLU A 174 5.01 -10.24 15.18
CA GLU A 174 5.83 -11.01 16.13
C GLU A 174 7.30 -10.71 15.90
N GLY A 175 8.04 -10.49 16.97
CA GLY A 175 9.46 -10.22 16.91
C GLY A 175 10.05 -9.74 18.22
N VAL A 176 11.33 -9.39 18.14
CA VAL A 176 12.09 -8.84 19.27
C VAL A 176 12.75 -7.54 18.83
N PHE A 177 12.66 -6.52 19.67
CA PHE A 177 13.38 -5.28 19.50
C PHE A 177 14.10 -4.91 20.79
N ILE A 178 15.43 -5.10 20.80
CA ILE A 178 16.30 -4.90 21.97
C ILE A 178 15.86 -5.81 23.12
N ASP A 179 15.19 -5.26 24.12
CA ASP A 179 14.67 -5.95 25.32
C ASP A 179 13.14 -6.14 25.28
N ILE A 180 12.50 -5.74 24.19
CA ILE A 180 11.05 -5.85 24.02
C ILE A 180 10.73 -7.01 23.08
N SER A 181 10.15 -8.08 23.62
CA SER A 181 9.53 -9.14 22.84
C SER A 181 8.05 -8.85 22.65
N PHE A 182 7.54 -9.05 21.44
CA PHE A 182 6.12 -8.83 21.11
C PHE A 182 5.56 -9.94 20.22
N ASP A 183 4.37 -10.41 20.56
CA ASP A 183 3.43 -11.14 19.70
C ASP A 183 2.07 -10.47 19.84
N ARG A 184 1.74 -9.62 18.91
CA ARG A 184 0.58 -8.74 19.01
C ARG A 184 -0.39 -8.99 17.86
N LYS A 185 -1.67 -9.00 18.20
CA LYS A 185 -2.76 -9.15 17.22
C LYS A 185 -3.77 -8.04 17.41
N LYS A 186 -4.23 -7.47 16.30
CA LYS A 186 -5.29 -6.45 16.34
C LYS A 186 -6.17 -6.53 15.12
N LEU A 187 -7.48 -6.42 15.33
CA LEU A 187 -8.43 -6.25 14.25
C LEU A 187 -8.36 -4.81 13.76
N PHE A 188 -8.18 -4.65 12.46
CA PHE A 188 -8.11 -3.36 11.78
C PHE A 188 -9.25 -3.23 10.79
N GLY A 189 -9.78 -2.02 10.65
CA GLY A 189 -10.81 -1.71 9.66
C GLY A 189 -10.50 -0.43 8.90
N GLN A 190 -10.86 -0.41 7.63
CA GLN A 190 -10.76 0.77 6.78
C GLN A 190 -12.04 0.96 5.98
N LEU A 191 -12.56 2.19 5.97
CA LEU A 191 -13.71 2.60 5.20
C LEU A 191 -13.33 3.75 4.28
N MET A 192 -13.77 3.70 3.03
CA MET A 192 -13.60 4.79 2.08
C MET A 192 -14.90 5.02 1.34
N LEU A 193 -15.27 6.28 1.18
CA LEU A 193 -16.44 6.70 0.44
C LEU A 193 -16.02 7.77 -0.56
N PHE A 194 -16.23 7.48 -1.83
CA PHE A 194 -15.98 8.39 -2.93
C PHE A 194 -17.31 8.78 -3.55
N ASN A 195 -17.62 10.07 -3.55
CA ASN A 195 -18.87 10.58 -4.08
C ASN A 195 -18.60 11.64 -5.15
N THR A 196 -19.39 11.56 -6.22
CA THR A 196 -19.45 12.59 -7.24
C THR A 196 -20.91 13.03 -7.39
N PHE A 197 -21.17 14.29 -7.11
CA PHE A 197 -22.47 14.93 -7.27
C PHE A 197 -22.47 15.75 -8.55
N THR A 198 -23.34 15.41 -9.49
CA THR A 198 -23.53 16.17 -10.73
C THR A 198 -24.43 17.38 -10.43
N LEU A 199 -23.84 18.59 -10.42
CA LEU A 199 -24.54 19.81 -10.01
C LEU A 199 -25.27 20.52 -11.16
N SER A 200 -24.94 20.20 -12.42
CA SER A 200 -25.54 20.84 -13.56
C SER A 200 -26.26 19.89 -14.48
N LYS A 201 -27.35 20.35 -15.11
CA LYS A 201 -28.09 19.58 -16.14
C LYS A 201 -27.21 19.24 -17.36
N LYS A 202 -26.25 20.11 -17.69
CA LYS A 202 -25.27 19.88 -18.77
C LYS A 202 -24.15 18.90 -18.37
N LYS A 203 -24.12 18.45 -17.11
CA LYS A 203 -23.10 17.56 -16.55
C LYS A 203 -21.67 18.08 -16.66
N ASN A 204 -21.52 19.40 -16.71
CA ASN A 204 -20.22 20.07 -16.82
C ASN A 204 -19.72 20.64 -15.50
N LEU A 205 -20.51 20.53 -14.43
CA LEU A 205 -20.15 20.93 -13.08
C LEU A 205 -20.46 19.78 -12.12
N SER A 206 -19.48 19.38 -11.34
CA SER A 206 -19.63 18.34 -10.31
C SER A 206 -18.89 18.70 -9.03
N LEU A 207 -19.41 18.23 -7.91
CA LEU A 207 -18.75 18.25 -6.61
C LEU A 207 -18.30 16.83 -6.28
N GLU A 208 -17.03 16.67 -5.97
CA GLU A 208 -16.46 15.45 -5.43
C GLU A 208 -16.32 15.60 -3.91
N VAL A 209 -16.78 14.61 -3.15
CA VAL A 209 -16.57 14.55 -1.70
C VAL A 209 -16.07 13.16 -1.35
N ASN A 210 -14.87 13.08 -0.83
CA ASN A 210 -14.25 11.82 -0.47
C ASN A 210 -13.99 11.77 1.03
N ALA A 211 -14.32 10.65 1.65
CA ALA A 211 -14.05 10.39 3.05
C ALA A 211 -13.30 9.06 3.19
N ARG A 212 -12.33 9.04 4.10
CA ARG A 212 -11.59 7.83 4.48
C ARG A 212 -11.49 7.79 5.99
N TYR A 213 -11.69 6.61 6.56
CA TYR A 213 -11.42 6.30 7.95
C TYR A 213 -10.56 5.04 8.02
N SER A 214 -9.55 5.06 8.88
CA SER A 214 -8.73 3.92 9.24
C SER A 214 -8.80 3.75 10.75
N ALA A 215 -9.23 2.59 11.21
CA ALA A 215 -9.33 2.27 12.62
C ALA A 215 -7.95 2.27 13.30
N PRO A 216 -7.87 2.28 14.64
CA PRO A 216 -6.61 2.05 15.34
C PRO A 216 -5.96 0.72 14.95
N SER A 217 -4.63 0.72 14.83
CA SER A 217 -3.84 -0.43 14.39
C SER A 217 -2.64 -0.68 15.30
N ILE A 218 -1.84 -1.69 14.97
CA ILE A 218 -0.53 -1.94 15.57
C ILE A 218 0.55 -1.94 14.49
N GLN A 219 1.78 -1.65 14.91
CA GLN A 219 2.97 -1.84 14.10
C GLN A 219 4.14 -2.20 15.03
N GLY A 220 4.40 -3.50 15.19
CA GLY A 220 5.38 -3.99 16.17
C GLY A 220 5.04 -3.50 17.58
N ILE A 221 5.93 -2.69 18.15
CA ILE A 221 5.76 -2.13 19.50
C ILE A 221 4.78 -0.94 19.56
N TYR A 222 4.36 -0.40 18.43
CA TYR A 222 3.47 0.76 18.39
C TYR A 222 2.00 0.38 18.47
N ASP A 223 1.24 1.11 19.27
CA ASP A 223 -0.18 1.32 19.10
C ASP A 223 -0.40 2.58 18.27
N VAL A 224 -1.14 2.49 17.18
CA VAL A 224 -1.38 3.58 16.26
C VAL A 224 -2.86 3.96 16.33
N ASP A 225 -3.14 5.22 16.61
CA ASP A 225 -4.50 5.76 16.65
C ASP A 225 -5.18 5.73 15.29
N GLY A 226 -6.50 5.72 15.33
CA GLY A 226 -7.30 5.85 14.11
C GLY A 226 -7.13 7.23 13.48
N ILE A 227 -7.16 7.26 12.15
CA ILE A 227 -7.08 8.49 11.35
C ILE A 227 -8.24 8.57 10.38
N TYR A 228 -8.61 9.78 10.04
CA TYR A 228 -9.60 10.03 9.00
C TYR A 228 -9.18 11.17 8.09
N ASN A 229 -9.72 11.18 6.89
CA ASN A 229 -9.52 12.26 5.93
C ASN A 229 -10.84 12.56 5.21
N VAL A 230 -11.13 13.84 5.07
CA VAL A 230 -12.23 14.32 4.24
C VAL A 230 -11.66 15.34 3.26
N SER A 231 -11.91 15.12 1.98
CA SER A 231 -11.54 16.05 0.91
C SER A 231 -12.77 16.40 0.07
N ALA A 232 -12.80 17.60 -0.47
CA ALA A 232 -13.83 18.03 -1.41
C ALA A 232 -13.21 18.76 -2.59
N GLY A 233 -13.80 18.59 -3.77
CA GLY A 233 -13.34 19.23 -5.00
C GLY A 233 -14.50 19.63 -5.89
N LEU A 234 -14.47 20.87 -6.39
CA LEU A 234 -15.39 21.35 -7.40
C LEU A 234 -14.72 21.23 -8.77
N VAL A 235 -15.33 20.46 -9.65
CA VAL A 235 -14.82 20.22 -11.01
C VAL A 235 -15.77 20.86 -12.01
N TRP A 236 -15.25 21.82 -12.78
CA TRP A 236 -15.98 22.51 -13.82
C TRP A 236 -15.32 22.31 -15.17
N ASN A 237 -16.09 21.87 -16.15
CA ASN A 237 -15.65 21.62 -17.52
C ASN A 237 -16.38 22.61 -18.47
N PRO A 238 -15.98 23.90 -18.50
CA PRO A 238 -16.66 24.91 -19.32
C PRO A 238 -16.62 24.56 -20.81
N ILE A 239 -15.53 23.98 -21.27
CA ILE A 239 -15.40 23.48 -22.64
C ILE A 239 -15.14 21.97 -22.57
N PRO A 240 -16.15 21.12 -22.83
CA PRO A 240 -16.02 19.68 -22.74
C PRO A 240 -14.81 19.17 -23.54
N LYS A 241 -14.02 18.27 -22.93
CA LYS A 241 -12.79 17.68 -23.49
C LYS A 241 -11.64 18.67 -23.77
N LYS A 242 -11.83 19.97 -23.59
CA LYS A 242 -10.78 20.97 -23.82
C LYS A 242 -10.33 21.67 -22.56
N LEU A 243 -11.26 22.16 -21.74
CA LEU A 243 -10.93 22.92 -20.54
C LEU A 243 -11.60 22.32 -19.33
N SER A 244 -10.80 22.01 -18.31
CA SER A 244 -11.25 21.58 -17.01
C SER A 244 -10.61 22.46 -15.94
N VAL A 245 -11.39 22.92 -15.01
CA VAL A 245 -10.99 23.69 -13.83
C VAL A 245 -11.38 22.87 -12.59
N MET A 246 -10.44 22.63 -11.69
CA MET A 246 -10.69 21.92 -10.43
C MET A 246 -10.16 22.75 -9.27
N LEU A 247 -11.04 23.06 -8.34
CA LEU A 247 -10.68 23.58 -7.02
C LEU A 247 -10.84 22.46 -6.01
N ARG A 248 -9.78 22.11 -5.27
CA ARG A 248 -9.78 21.00 -4.33
C ARG A 248 -9.19 21.38 -2.99
N GLY A 249 -9.85 20.98 -1.92
CA GLY A 249 -9.37 21.03 -0.54
C GLY A 249 -9.11 19.64 0.01
N GLU A 250 -7.97 19.47 0.63
CA GLU A 250 -7.55 18.22 1.28
C GLU A 250 -7.55 18.37 2.81
N ASP A 251 -7.79 17.26 3.49
CA ASP A 251 -7.81 17.14 4.96
C ASP A 251 -8.62 18.27 5.65
N LEU A 252 -9.83 18.48 5.16
CA LEU A 252 -10.70 19.58 5.59
C LEU A 252 -10.99 19.56 7.10
N LEU A 253 -10.96 18.40 7.73
CA LEU A 253 -11.26 18.18 9.14
C LEU A 253 -10.02 17.97 10.03
N LYS A 254 -8.79 18.14 9.49
CA LYS A 254 -7.52 17.90 10.22
C LYS A 254 -7.39 16.50 10.85
N GLY A 255 -7.90 15.48 10.17
CA GLY A 255 -7.95 14.11 10.70
C GLY A 255 -6.73 13.25 10.39
N LEU A 256 -5.80 13.72 9.54
CA LEU A 256 -4.58 13.00 9.18
C LEU A 256 -3.45 13.26 10.18
N ARG A 257 -3.73 13.11 11.47
CA ARG A 257 -2.73 13.25 12.54
C ARG A 257 -2.42 11.88 13.11
N ALA A 258 -1.31 11.31 12.67
CA ALA A 258 -0.88 10.02 13.20
C ALA A 258 -0.35 10.21 14.63
N LYS A 259 -1.00 9.57 15.59
CA LYS A 259 -0.52 9.40 16.96
C LYS A 259 -0.12 7.96 17.15
N THR A 260 1.00 7.76 17.81
CA THR A 260 1.51 6.44 18.15
C THR A 260 1.92 6.41 19.60
N HIS A 261 1.65 5.29 20.25
CA HIS A 261 1.93 5.05 21.64
C HIS A 261 2.83 3.82 21.78
N ILE A 262 3.80 3.89 22.68
CA ILE A 262 4.61 2.76 23.12
C ILE A 262 4.38 2.62 24.61
N ASP A 263 3.94 1.46 25.07
CA ASP A 263 3.73 1.16 26.49
C ASP A 263 4.29 -0.22 26.85
N TYR A 264 5.58 -0.21 27.19
CA TYR A 264 6.31 -1.37 27.68
C TYR A 264 7.03 -1.00 28.97
N PRO A 265 7.40 -1.98 29.83
CA PRO A 265 8.12 -1.71 31.08
C PRO A 265 9.41 -0.91 30.89
N SER A 266 10.15 -1.18 29.80
CA SER A 266 11.42 -0.52 29.48
C SER A 266 11.25 0.81 28.77
N GLN A 267 10.05 1.10 28.19
CA GLN A 267 9.85 2.31 27.40
C GLN A 267 8.38 2.71 27.36
N LYS A 268 8.10 3.97 27.73
CA LYS A 268 6.80 4.62 27.53
C LYS A 268 6.98 5.90 26.73
N SER A 269 6.25 6.04 25.65
CA SER A 269 6.40 7.20 24.75
C SER A 269 5.16 7.45 23.93
N ASP A 270 4.77 8.72 23.85
CA ASP A 270 3.71 9.21 22.99
C ASP A 270 4.32 10.06 21.88
N MET A 271 4.01 9.75 20.64
CA MET A 271 4.49 10.48 19.49
C MET A 271 3.32 10.97 18.64
N THR A 272 3.38 12.23 18.24
CA THR A 272 2.43 12.79 17.29
C THR A 272 3.20 13.33 16.09
N ILE A 273 2.89 12.82 14.92
CA ILE A 273 3.49 13.32 13.67
C ILE A 273 2.61 14.42 13.13
N TYR A 274 3.15 15.63 13.11
CA TYR A 274 2.50 16.79 12.48
C TYR A 274 3.02 16.93 11.06
N SER A 275 2.19 16.57 10.10
CA SER A 275 2.44 16.86 8.69
C SER A 275 1.48 17.95 8.24
N ASP A 276 1.93 18.83 7.35
CA ASP A 276 1.04 19.79 6.70
C ASP A 276 0.23 19.07 5.62
N THR A 277 -0.91 18.51 6.05
CA THR A 277 -1.80 17.71 5.20
C THR A 277 -2.93 18.53 4.60
N ARG A 278 -3.15 19.75 5.13
CA ARG A 278 -4.21 20.65 4.64
C ARG A 278 -3.70 21.45 3.47
N SER A 279 -4.39 21.35 2.37
CA SER A 279 -4.07 22.14 1.19
C SER A 279 -5.32 22.54 0.43
N VAL A 280 -5.22 23.65 -0.27
CA VAL A 280 -6.18 24.06 -1.30
C VAL A 280 -5.42 24.18 -2.60
N SER A 281 -5.89 23.50 -3.63
CA SER A 281 -5.27 23.53 -4.96
C SER A 281 -6.26 23.95 -6.02
N LEU A 282 -5.80 24.77 -6.97
CA LEU A 282 -6.52 25.13 -8.19
C LEU A 282 -5.76 24.51 -9.37
N THR A 283 -6.43 23.62 -10.10
CA THR A 283 -5.87 22.98 -11.28
C THR A 283 -6.61 23.44 -12.53
N LEU A 284 -5.88 23.96 -13.49
CA LEU A 284 -6.38 24.31 -14.81
C LEU A 284 -5.77 23.36 -15.83
N LYS A 285 -6.60 22.59 -16.52
CA LYS A 285 -6.17 21.68 -17.58
C LYS A 285 -6.76 22.11 -18.90
N TYR A 286 -5.91 22.48 -19.85
CA TYR A 286 -6.30 22.78 -21.22
C TYR A 286 -5.67 21.79 -22.19
N THR A 287 -6.49 21.17 -23.04
CA THR A 287 -6.03 20.19 -24.04
C THR A 287 -5.91 20.88 -25.40
N LEU A 288 -4.67 21.07 -25.85
CA LEU A 288 -4.36 21.60 -27.18
C LEU A 288 -4.44 20.46 -28.22
N GLY A 289 -5.22 20.70 -29.27
CA GLY A 289 -5.32 19.80 -30.43
C GLY A 289 -6.30 18.65 -30.26
N LYS A 290 -6.67 18.04 -31.38
CA LYS A 290 -7.32 16.72 -31.44
C LYS A 290 -6.21 15.67 -31.42
N MET A 291 -6.11 14.88 -30.37
CA MET A 291 -5.32 13.66 -30.40
C MET A 291 -6.02 12.67 -31.33
N ASN A 292 -5.74 12.73 -32.62
CA ASN A 292 -6.03 11.61 -33.51
C ASN A 292 -5.09 10.49 -33.05
N ARG A 293 -5.61 9.45 -32.43
CA ARG A 293 -4.90 8.17 -32.33
C ARG A 293 -4.61 7.77 -33.79
N LYS A 294 -3.39 8.03 -34.25
CA LYS A 294 -2.89 7.32 -35.43
C LYS A 294 -2.98 5.85 -35.07
N ASN A 295 -3.84 5.09 -35.72
CA ASN A 295 -3.74 3.64 -35.67
C ASN A 295 -2.30 3.32 -36.05
N LYS A 296 -1.53 2.79 -35.08
CA LYS A 296 -0.24 2.20 -35.43
C LYS A 296 -0.57 1.15 -36.49
N LYS A 297 -0.12 1.34 -37.70
CA LYS A 297 -0.10 0.27 -38.70
C LYS A 297 0.65 -0.86 -38.03
N GLU A 298 0.02 -2.02 -37.93
CA GLU A 298 0.74 -3.23 -37.51
C GLU A 298 1.96 -3.34 -38.43
N ILE A 299 3.11 -3.45 -37.81
CA ILE A 299 4.36 -3.68 -38.57
C ILE A 299 4.21 -5.11 -39.09
N ASP A 300 4.13 -5.22 -40.44
CA ASP A 300 4.13 -6.51 -41.09
C ASP A 300 5.44 -7.24 -40.77
N SER A 301 5.35 -8.16 -39.83
CA SER A 301 6.48 -8.98 -39.36
C SER A 301 6.65 -10.26 -40.23
N SER A 302 5.82 -10.46 -41.25
CA SER A 302 5.88 -11.66 -42.12
C SER A 302 7.25 -11.85 -42.78
N ARG A 303 8.03 -10.77 -42.95
CA ARG A 303 9.41 -10.82 -43.48
C ARG A 303 10.45 -11.37 -42.52
N PHE A 304 10.13 -11.54 -41.24
CA PHE A 304 11.06 -12.02 -40.21
C PHE A 304 10.81 -13.47 -39.78
N GLY A 305 10.00 -14.22 -40.50
CA GLY A 305 9.90 -15.67 -40.37
C GLY A 305 9.41 -16.13 -38.99
N GLN A 306 8.34 -15.54 -38.47
CA GLN A 306 7.60 -16.14 -37.31
C GLN A 306 6.16 -16.47 -37.74
#